data_c425924d729a0c0b6803488b1ed0f452
#
_entry.id   c425924d729a0c0b6803488b1ed0f452
#
_cell.length_a   1.000
_cell.length_b   1.000
_cell.length_c   1.000
_cell.angle_alpha   90.00
_cell.angle_beta   90.00
_cell.angle_gamma   90.00
#
_symmetry.space_group_name_H-M   'P 1'
#
loop_
_entity.id
_entity.type
_entity.pdbx_description
1 polymer ?
#
loop_
_entity_poly.entity_id
_entity_poly.type
_entity_poly.pdbx_seq_one_letter_code
_entity_poly.pdbx_strand_id
1 'polypeptide(L)'
;CSERVEFFLGVRDEPRLAGQNLADRADQTGNVLDTIQYFVVLIAEDEVAVLSHDFDDQLFAAQKIVDGRGMLCNFLENHDKPRSIDRFLMPEDQNRYSEKMLPVTNFFLPGIVFLYQGQELGMRDNPKQSIQGFVDKPTFAIYDRLIAEGKTDAEALEQINRESREHSRTPMQWDASAEAGFTTGTPWFPVNKNYTELNYEAEEKDSDSLLWFYRKMVAVRRREDLEETFLYGTLIPEYETVSGVLAYRRKDEKNDILILTTSLADGITLPFADTIEEVLLNNYDTCE
;
A
#
# COMPACT_ATOMS: atom_id res chain seq x y z
N CYS A 1 4.67 -16.90 30.00
CA CYS A 1 4.43 -17.45 28.67
C CYS A 1 5.20 -16.59 27.71
N SER A 2 6.19 -17.14 27.03
CA SER A 2 6.81 -16.50 25.90
C SER A 2 5.87 -16.73 24.71
N GLU A 3 5.07 -15.76 24.38
CA GLU A 3 4.21 -15.84 23.21
C GLU A 3 5.04 -15.69 21.95
N ARG A 4 4.92 -16.67 21.06
CA ARG A 4 5.44 -16.61 19.70
C ARG A 4 4.36 -15.98 18.83
N VAL A 5 4.71 -14.93 18.14
CA VAL A 5 3.89 -14.41 17.05
C VAL A 5 4.54 -14.91 15.77
N GLU A 6 3.90 -15.83 15.07
CA GLU A 6 4.37 -16.35 13.77
C GLU A 6 3.62 -15.65 12.65
N PHE A 7 4.37 -15.02 11.75
CA PHE A 7 3.85 -14.35 10.56
C PHE A 7 4.42 -15.00 9.30
N PHE A 8 3.57 -15.33 8.35
CA PHE A 8 3.97 -16.00 7.11
C PHE A 8 3.72 -15.10 5.91
N LEU A 9 4.80 -14.65 5.21
CA LEU A 9 4.74 -14.17 3.83
C LEU A 9 6.13 -13.87 3.27
N GLY A 10 6.41 -14.30 2.03
CA GLY A 10 7.70 -14.21 1.39
C GLY A 10 7.81 -13.23 0.24
N VAL A 11 8.94 -12.50 0.19
CA VAL A 11 9.41 -11.77 -1.00
C VAL A 11 10.91 -11.96 -1.15
N ARG A 12 11.39 -12.13 -2.39
CA ARG A 12 12.82 -12.39 -2.71
C ARG A 12 13.63 -11.10 -2.80
N ASP A 13 14.88 -11.17 -2.28
CA ASP A 13 15.89 -10.11 -2.33
C ASP A 13 16.57 -9.98 -3.70
N GLU A 14 16.76 -8.73 -4.18
CA GLU A 14 17.85 -8.33 -5.07
C GLU A 14 18.43 -6.95 -4.67
N PRO A 15 19.77 -6.73 -4.80
CA PRO A 15 20.43 -5.54 -4.27
C PRO A 15 20.36 -4.33 -5.21
N ARG A 16 20.11 -3.14 -4.68
CA ARG A 16 20.01 -1.88 -5.43
C ARG A 16 20.96 -0.77 -4.98
N LEU A 17 21.21 0.13 -5.93
CA LEU A 17 22.10 1.29 -5.84
C LEU A 17 21.54 2.39 -4.91
N ALA A 18 22.43 2.94 -4.09
CA ALA A 18 22.12 3.97 -3.11
C ALA A 18 21.59 5.27 -3.74
N GLY A 19 20.35 5.62 -3.41
CA GLY A 19 19.80 6.96 -3.59
C GLY A 19 20.27 7.91 -2.47
N GLN A 20 20.35 9.19 -2.78
CA GLN A 20 20.69 10.22 -1.77
C GLN A 20 19.63 10.29 -0.67
N ASN A 21 20.07 10.38 0.57
CA ASN A 21 19.24 10.45 1.75
C ASN A 21 18.28 11.66 1.69
N LEU A 22 17.01 11.44 1.96
CA LEU A 22 15.98 12.49 2.00
C LEU A 22 16.27 13.59 3.03
N ALA A 23 16.93 13.25 4.13
CA ALA A 23 17.37 14.21 5.14
C ALA A 23 18.36 15.24 4.57
N ASP A 24 19.26 14.82 3.68
CA ASP A 24 20.23 15.71 3.02
C ASP A 24 19.56 16.67 2.02
N ARG A 25 18.45 16.23 1.40
CA ARG A 25 17.66 17.09 0.48
C ARG A 25 16.80 18.09 1.21
N ALA A 26 16.18 17.69 2.34
CA ALA A 26 15.40 18.62 3.17
C ALA A 26 16.23 19.76 3.73
N ASP A 27 17.48 19.51 4.08
CA ASP A 27 18.41 20.52 4.58
C ASP A 27 18.86 21.51 3.48
N GLN A 28 18.86 21.05 2.20
CA GLN A 28 19.25 21.90 1.06
C GLN A 28 18.14 22.82 0.55
N THR A 29 16.88 22.45 0.68
CA THR A 29 15.75 23.21 0.11
C THR A 29 14.97 24.04 1.12
N GLY A 30 15.02 23.68 2.40
CA GLY A 30 14.29 24.37 3.48
C GLY A 30 12.76 24.36 3.31
N ASN A 31 12.23 23.66 2.33
CA ASN A 31 10.82 23.62 2.01
C ASN A 31 10.22 22.23 2.33
N VAL A 32 9.52 22.16 3.46
CA VAL A 32 8.89 20.93 3.95
C VAL A 32 7.85 20.40 2.98
N LEU A 33 7.13 21.26 2.26
CA LEU A 33 6.12 20.86 1.29
C LEU A 33 6.76 20.16 0.07
N ASP A 34 7.88 20.67 -0.41
CA ASP A 34 8.62 20.02 -1.50
C ASP A 34 9.15 18.65 -1.08
N THR A 35 9.61 18.52 0.17
CA THR A 35 10.07 17.25 0.73
C THR A 35 8.92 16.23 0.85
N ILE A 36 7.74 16.66 1.30
CA ILE A 36 6.54 15.81 1.37
C ILE A 36 6.10 15.38 -0.03
N GLN A 37 6.11 16.29 -0.99
CA GLN A 37 5.77 15.99 -2.38
C GLN A 37 6.76 15.00 -3.02
N TYR A 38 8.04 15.15 -2.75
CA TYR A 38 9.08 14.21 -3.19
C TYR A 38 8.92 12.83 -2.54
N PHE A 39 8.61 12.77 -1.26
CA PHE A 39 8.39 11.50 -0.58
C PHE A 39 7.21 10.72 -1.15
N VAL A 40 6.10 11.38 -1.39
CA VAL A 40 4.92 10.76 -2.06
C VAL A 40 5.27 10.27 -3.45
N VAL A 41 6.06 11.03 -4.22
CA VAL A 41 6.54 10.67 -5.56
C VAL A 41 7.54 9.51 -5.49
N LEU A 42 8.45 9.46 -4.51
CA LEU A 42 9.43 8.37 -4.38
C LEU A 42 8.77 7.02 -4.05
N ILE A 43 7.81 6.99 -3.14
CA ILE A 43 6.99 5.77 -2.92
C ILE A 43 6.25 5.39 -4.22
N ALA A 44 5.98 6.37 -5.07
CA ALA A 44 5.25 6.21 -6.31
C ALA A 44 6.12 5.80 -7.51
N GLU A 45 7.41 6.10 -7.52
CA GLU A 45 8.31 5.87 -8.66
C GLU A 45 9.16 4.61 -8.54
N ASP A 46 9.47 4.15 -7.33
CA ASP A 46 10.29 2.96 -7.15
C ASP A 46 9.43 1.69 -7.09
N GLU A 47 9.85 0.70 -7.86
CA GLU A 47 9.40 -0.70 -7.78
C GLU A 47 9.95 -1.34 -6.50
N VAL A 48 9.58 -0.80 -5.37
CA VAL A 48 10.12 -1.27 -4.11
C VAL A 48 9.25 -2.41 -3.62
N ALA A 49 9.85 -3.55 -3.41
CA ALA A 49 9.26 -4.55 -2.55
C ALA A 49 8.86 -3.86 -1.24
N VAL A 50 7.58 -3.90 -0.90
CA VAL A 50 7.09 -3.41 0.38
C VAL A 50 7.95 -4.03 1.48
N LEU A 51 8.38 -3.20 2.43
CA LEU A 51 9.23 -3.58 3.56
C LEU A 51 10.71 -3.84 3.23
N SER A 52 11.27 -3.16 2.22
CA SER A 52 12.73 -3.02 2.15
C SER A 52 13.20 -2.06 3.26
N HIS A 53 14.40 -2.26 3.76
CA HIS A 53 15.01 -1.38 4.78
C HIS A 53 15.00 0.10 4.34
N ASP A 54 15.27 0.36 3.05
CA ASP A 54 15.23 1.71 2.47
C ASP A 54 13.82 2.33 2.52
N PHE A 55 12.76 1.54 2.38
CA PHE A 55 11.39 2.01 2.47
C PHE A 55 11.04 2.45 3.89
N ASP A 56 11.38 1.64 4.89
CA ASP A 56 11.11 1.91 6.29
C ASP A 56 11.84 3.17 6.75
N ASP A 57 13.12 3.32 6.39
CA ASP A 57 13.94 4.50 6.71
C ASP A 57 13.35 5.76 6.09
N GLN A 58 12.91 5.73 4.83
CA GLN A 58 12.29 6.87 4.16
C GLN A 58 10.94 7.23 4.77
N LEU A 59 10.14 6.23 5.12
CA LEU A 59 8.83 6.39 5.75
C LEU A 59 8.97 7.12 7.10
N PHE A 60 9.86 6.63 7.97
CA PHE A 60 10.07 7.22 9.28
C PHE A 60 10.75 8.58 9.20
N ALA A 61 11.69 8.79 8.26
CA ALA A 61 12.29 10.09 8.03
C ALA A 61 11.27 11.15 7.62
N ALA A 62 10.34 10.81 6.73
CA ALA A 62 9.28 11.72 6.30
C ALA A 62 8.32 12.08 7.46
N GLN A 63 7.91 11.10 8.26
CA GLN A 63 7.09 11.34 9.44
C GLN A 63 7.78 12.27 10.44
N LYS A 64 9.08 12.06 10.67
CA LYS A 64 9.89 12.88 11.58
C LYS A 64 10.03 14.33 11.10
N ILE A 65 10.14 14.58 9.79
CA ILE A 65 10.24 15.94 9.23
C ILE A 65 9.00 16.77 9.55
N VAL A 66 7.82 16.15 9.50
CA VAL A 66 6.54 16.86 9.72
C VAL A 66 6.07 16.84 11.17
N ASP A 67 6.72 16.07 12.03
CA ASP A 67 6.34 15.94 13.44
C ASP A 67 6.28 17.31 14.14
N GLY A 68 5.14 17.58 14.79
CA GLY A 68 4.85 18.86 15.44
C GLY A 68 4.68 20.06 14.49
N ARG A 69 4.75 19.88 13.16
CA ARG A 69 4.62 20.93 12.14
C ARG A 69 3.42 20.77 11.22
N GLY A 70 2.94 19.56 11.07
CA GLY A 70 1.83 19.24 10.18
C GLY A 70 1.49 17.76 10.17
N MET A 71 0.72 17.34 9.17
CA MET A 71 0.31 15.95 8.99
C MET A 71 0.56 15.52 7.55
N LEU A 72 1.07 14.30 7.35
CA LEU A 72 1.17 13.69 6.03
C LEU A 72 -0.20 13.20 5.55
N CYS A 73 -0.34 13.13 4.23
CA CYS A 73 -1.44 12.43 3.57
C CYS A 73 -0.95 11.02 3.21
N ASN A 74 -1.36 10.03 4.00
CA ASN A 74 -0.96 8.65 3.81
C ASN A 74 -1.90 7.97 2.81
N PHE A 75 -1.39 7.44 1.71
CA PHE A 75 -2.16 6.70 0.71
C PHE A 75 -1.30 5.63 0.03
N LEU A 76 -1.94 4.57 -0.44
CA LEU A 76 -1.33 3.53 -1.29
C LEU A 76 -1.70 3.73 -2.75
N GLU A 77 -2.91 4.21 -3.01
CA GLU A 77 -3.48 4.38 -4.35
C GLU A 77 -3.98 5.79 -4.57
N ASN A 78 -3.94 6.22 -5.82
CA ASN A 78 -4.62 7.40 -6.32
C ASN A 78 -4.92 7.22 -7.83
N HIS A 79 -5.55 8.24 -8.44
CA HIS A 79 -5.94 8.23 -9.85
C HIS A 79 -4.78 8.30 -10.86
N ASP A 80 -3.55 8.41 -10.40
CA ASP A 80 -2.35 8.54 -11.26
C ASP A 80 -1.35 7.39 -11.10
N LYS A 81 -1.70 6.36 -10.32
CA LYS A 81 -0.83 5.20 -10.07
C LYS A 81 -1.54 3.89 -10.35
N PRO A 82 -0.82 2.81 -10.67
CA PRO A 82 -1.38 1.45 -10.70
C PRO A 82 -1.99 1.04 -9.36
N ARG A 83 -2.75 -0.03 -9.34
CA ARG A 83 -3.33 -0.61 -8.12
C ARG A 83 -2.25 -1.10 -7.16
N SER A 84 -2.44 -0.89 -5.87
CA SER A 84 -1.41 -1.13 -4.85
C SER A 84 -0.98 -2.59 -4.76
N ILE A 85 -1.92 -3.53 -4.87
CA ILE A 85 -1.62 -4.96 -4.80
C ILE A 85 -0.67 -5.36 -5.93
N ASP A 86 -0.99 -4.99 -7.18
CA ASP A 86 -0.18 -5.36 -8.34
C ASP A 86 1.14 -4.58 -8.41
N ARG A 87 1.19 -3.41 -7.76
CA ARG A 87 2.37 -2.56 -7.70
C ARG A 87 3.37 -2.99 -6.63
N PHE A 88 2.88 -3.42 -5.47
CA PHE A 88 3.72 -3.65 -4.29
C PHE A 88 3.94 -5.13 -3.96
N LEU A 89 3.09 -6.02 -4.46
CA LEU A 89 3.23 -7.45 -4.23
C LEU A 89 3.56 -8.18 -5.53
N MET A 90 4.57 -9.04 -5.48
CA MET A 90 4.86 -9.91 -6.61
C MET A 90 3.69 -10.88 -6.84
N PRO A 91 3.41 -11.31 -8.08
CA PRO A 91 2.28 -12.18 -8.37
C PRO A 91 2.22 -13.45 -7.51
N GLU A 92 3.38 -14.03 -7.21
CA GLU A 92 3.51 -15.22 -6.34
C GLU A 92 3.22 -14.96 -4.87
N ASP A 93 3.28 -13.70 -4.44
CA ASP A 93 3.06 -13.28 -3.05
C ASP A 93 1.64 -12.73 -2.84
N GLN A 94 0.86 -12.57 -3.92
CA GLN A 94 -0.50 -12.05 -3.84
C GLN A 94 -1.44 -13.11 -3.29
N ASN A 95 -1.87 -12.89 -2.06
CA ASN A 95 -2.83 -13.76 -1.37
C ASN A 95 -3.57 -12.95 -0.28
N ARG A 96 -4.64 -13.52 0.28
CA ARG A 96 -5.50 -12.84 1.27
C ARG A 96 -4.76 -12.25 2.47
N TYR A 97 -3.61 -12.80 2.86
CA TYR A 97 -2.84 -12.32 4.02
C TYR A 97 -1.98 -11.12 3.66
N SER A 98 -1.26 -11.18 2.54
CA SER A 98 -0.43 -10.07 2.04
C SER A 98 -1.28 -8.88 1.62
N GLU A 99 -2.42 -9.12 1.00
CA GLU A 99 -3.39 -8.09 0.62
C GLU A 99 -3.97 -7.35 1.83
N LYS A 100 -4.17 -8.04 2.95
CA LYS A 100 -4.56 -7.43 4.23
C LYS A 100 -3.39 -6.77 4.96
N MET A 101 -2.17 -7.31 4.84
CA MET A 101 -0.97 -6.74 5.45
C MET A 101 -0.61 -5.38 4.81
N LEU A 102 -0.71 -5.29 3.49
CA LEU A 102 -0.30 -4.11 2.73
C LEU A 102 -0.92 -2.79 3.26
N PRO A 103 -2.23 -2.64 3.46
CA PRO A 103 -2.79 -1.40 3.97
C PRO A 103 -2.36 -1.08 5.42
N VAL A 104 -2.04 -2.06 6.24
CA VAL A 104 -1.59 -1.82 7.63
C VAL A 104 -0.30 -1.03 7.65
N THR A 105 0.57 -1.18 6.65
CA THR A 105 1.86 -0.48 6.56
C THR A 105 1.72 1.03 6.65
N ASN A 106 0.63 1.61 6.14
CA ASN A 106 0.41 3.05 6.13
C ASN A 106 -0.82 3.53 6.91
N PHE A 107 -1.77 2.66 7.20
CA PHE A 107 -3.07 3.06 7.75
C PHE A 107 -2.98 3.62 9.17
N PHE A 108 -2.07 3.11 9.98
CA PHE A 108 -1.91 3.51 11.38
C PHE A 108 -0.79 4.54 11.62
N LEU A 109 -0.11 5.00 10.57
CA LEU A 109 0.84 6.09 10.65
C LEU A 109 0.19 7.40 11.11
N PRO A 110 0.97 8.34 11.71
CA PRO A 110 0.51 9.71 11.93
C PRO A 110 0.07 10.35 10.62
N GLY A 111 -1.02 11.11 10.67
CA GLY A 111 -1.50 11.84 9.50
C GLY A 111 -2.90 11.48 9.05
N ILE A 112 -3.27 11.96 7.87
CA ILE A 112 -4.58 11.77 7.26
C ILE A 112 -4.50 10.58 6.29
N VAL A 113 -5.35 9.58 6.50
CA VAL A 113 -5.41 8.40 5.63
C VAL A 113 -6.37 8.65 4.49
N PHE A 114 -5.90 8.43 3.26
CA PHE A 114 -6.71 8.45 2.06
C PHE A 114 -6.88 7.02 1.54
N LEU A 115 -8.13 6.63 1.37
CA LEU A 115 -8.51 5.38 0.70
C LEU A 115 -9.02 5.72 -0.69
N TYR A 116 -8.42 5.11 -1.70
CA TYR A 116 -8.86 5.30 -3.07
C TYR A 116 -9.95 4.28 -3.42
N GLN A 117 -10.95 4.69 -4.22
CA GLN A 117 -12.07 3.82 -4.60
C GLN A 117 -11.60 2.48 -5.18
N GLY A 118 -12.13 1.39 -4.65
CA GLY A 118 -11.79 0.02 -5.07
C GLY A 118 -10.54 -0.56 -4.41
N GLN A 119 -9.75 0.25 -3.70
CA GLN A 119 -8.63 -0.24 -2.89
C GLN A 119 -9.13 -1.19 -1.79
N GLU A 120 -10.25 -0.85 -1.18
CA GLU A 120 -10.91 -1.65 -0.16
C GLU A 120 -11.46 -2.99 -0.65
N LEU A 121 -11.65 -3.13 -1.96
CA LEU A 121 -12.04 -4.40 -2.60
C LEU A 121 -10.84 -5.21 -3.10
N GLY A 122 -9.64 -4.63 -3.08
CA GLY A 122 -8.49 -5.24 -3.74
C GLY A 122 -8.57 -5.20 -5.27
N MET A 123 -9.21 -4.16 -5.84
CA MET A 123 -9.27 -4.02 -7.31
C MET A 123 -7.87 -4.06 -7.92
N ARG A 124 -7.76 -4.74 -9.07
CA ARG A 124 -6.51 -5.09 -9.74
C ARG A 124 -6.24 -4.22 -10.95
N ASP A 125 -5.00 -4.20 -11.39
CA ASP A 125 -4.63 -3.69 -12.68
C ASP A 125 -5.39 -4.38 -13.82
N ASN A 126 -5.63 -3.65 -14.89
CA ASN A 126 -6.30 -4.16 -16.08
C ASN A 126 -5.36 -4.06 -17.30
N PRO A 127 -4.34 -4.95 -17.41
CA PRO A 127 -3.33 -4.87 -18.45
C PRO A 127 -3.92 -5.04 -19.85
N LYS A 128 -3.39 -4.28 -20.80
CA LYS A 128 -3.83 -4.28 -22.20
C LYS A 128 -2.92 -5.15 -23.07
N GLN A 129 -3.50 -5.78 -24.07
CA GLN A 129 -2.78 -6.66 -25.01
C GLN A 129 -2.12 -5.89 -26.16
N SER A 130 -2.45 -4.62 -26.31
CA SER A 130 -1.86 -3.75 -27.35
C SER A 130 -2.01 -2.28 -26.96
N ILE A 131 -1.21 -1.40 -27.55
CA ILE A 131 -1.30 0.04 -27.34
C ILE A 131 -2.68 0.63 -27.69
N GLN A 132 -3.40 0.03 -28.64
CA GLN A 132 -4.75 0.45 -29.02
C GLN A 132 -5.80 0.17 -27.92
N GLY A 133 -5.48 -0.63 -26.94
CA GLY A 133 -6.33 -0.88 -25.77
C GLY A 133 -6.33 0.26 -24.73
N PHE A 134 -5.38 1.18 -24.84
CA PHE A 134 -5.30 2.35 -23.96
C PHE A 134 -6.12 3.52 -24.50
N VAL A 135 -6.53 4.41 -23.60
CA VAL A 135 -7.38 5.58 -23.87
C VAL A 135 -6.66 6.89 -23.53
N ASP A 136 -5.75 6.87 -22.58
CA ASP A 136 -5.06 8.07 -22.07
C ASP A 136 -4.00 8.55 -23.07
N LYS A 137 -4.12 9.79 -23.53
CA LYS A 137 -3.21 10.38 -24.54
C LYS A 137 -1.73 10.35 -24.14
N PRO A 138 -1.32 10.65 -22.90
CA PRO A 138 0.07 10.52 -22.48
C PRO A 138 0.67 9.13 -22.69
N THR A 139 -0.12 8.07 -22.58
CA THR A 139 0.31 6.69 -22.78
C THR A 139 0.88 6.48 -24.19
N PHE A 140 0.21 7.04 -25.22
CA PHE A 140 0.69 6.93 -26.61
C PHE A 140 2.02 7.66 -26.80
N ALA A 141 2.20 8.84 -26.20
CA ALA A 141 3.45 9.58 -26.29
C ALA A 141 4.62 8.84 -25.61
N ILE A 142 4.34 8.16 -24.49
CA ILE A 142 5.32 7.30 -23.79
C ILE A 142 5.68 6.11 -24.70
N TYR A 143 4.70 5.45 -25.28
CA TYR A 143 4.92 4.35 -26.21
C TYR A 143 5.79 4.75 -27.40
N ASP A 144 5.44 5.83 -28.09
CA ASP A 144 6.19 6.33 -29.25
C ASP A 144 7.66 6.66 -28.88
N ARG A 145 7.89 7.21 -27.70
CA ARG A 145 9.23 7.48 -27.17
C ARG A 145 10.00 6.16 -26.93
N LEU A 146 9.40 5.16 -26.30
CA LEU A 146 10.04 3.87 -26.03
C LEU A 146 10.42 3.14 -27.32
N ILE A 147 9.57 3.19 -28.33
CA ILE A 147 9.87 2.65 -29.68
C ILE A 147 11.02 3.44 -30.34
N ALA A 148 11.04 4.77 -30.22
CA ALA A 148 12.12 5.59 -30.75
C ALA A 148 13.47 5.35 -30.03
N GLU A 149 13.44 4.95 -28.76
CA GLU A 149 14.60 4.53 -27.96
C GLU A 149 15.07 3.11 -28.30
N GLY A 150 14.38 2.41 -29.21
CA GLY A 150 14.77 1.09 -29.74
C GLY A 150 14.17 -0.10 -29.01
N LYS A 151 13.18 0.11 -28.12
CA LYS A 151 12.42 -1.00 -27.50
C LYS A 151 11.52 -1.67 -28.53
N THR A 152 11.33 -2.94 -28.39
CA THR A 152 10.31 -3.70 -29.13
C THR A 152 8.90 -3.31 -28.67
N ASP A 153 7.88 -3.59 -29.49
CA ASP A 153 6.48 -3.39 -29.13
C ASP A 153 6.11 -4.10 -27.80
N ALA A 154 6.59 -5.32 -27.61
CA ALA A 154 6.34 -6.10 -26.40
C ALA A 154 6.97 -5.46 -25.14
N GLU A 155 8.23 -5.02 -25.22
CA GLU A 155 8.91 -4.36 -24.11
C GLU A 155 8.29 -3.00 -23.76
N ALA A 156 7.88 -2.23 -24.78
CA ALA A 156 7.20 -0.96 -24.58
C ALA A 156 5.82 -1.17 -23.92
N LEU A 157 5.07 -2.17 -24.39
CA LEU A 157 3.75 -2.50 -23.88
C LEU A 157 3.83 -3.04 -22.42
N GLU A 158 4.81 -3.87 -22.13
CA GLU A 158 5.06 -4.37 -20.78
C GLU A 158 5.33 -3.22 -19.79
N GLN A 159 6.23 -2.30 -20.17
CA GLN A 159 6.53 -1.14 -19.32
C GLN A 159 5.31 -0.25 -19.11
N ILE A 160 4.54 0.01 -20.16
CA ILE A 160 3.31 0.81 -20.07
C ILE A 160 2.27 0.13 -19.17
N ASN A 161 2.06 -1.18 -19.33
CA ASN A 161 1.14 -1.92 -18.48
C ASN A 161 1.54 -1.88 -17.01
N ARG A 162 2.82 -1.85 -16.69
CA ARG A 162 3.30 -1.77 -15.32
C ARG A 162 3.10 -0.40 -14.68
N GLU A 163 3.14 0.68 -15.47
CA GLU A 163 3.17 2.06 -14.96
C GLU A 163 1.85 2.82 -15.21
N SER A 164 0.91 2.23 -15.95
CA SER A 164 -0.26 2.97 -16.43
C SER A 164 -1.23 3.36 -15.32
N ARG A 165 -1.54 4.65 -15.26
CA ARG A 165 -2.59 5.19 -14.41
C ARG A 165 -4.02 4.80 -14.84
N GLU A 166 -4.21 4.19 -16.01
CA GLU A 166 -5.52 3.71 -16.45
C GLU A 166 -6.05 2.56 -15.57
N HIS A 167 -5.16 1.83 -14.90
CA HIS A 167 -5.53 0.76 -14.00
C HIS A 167 -6.41 1.23 -12.85
N SER A 168 -6.08 2.36 -12.24
CA SER A 168 -6.85 2.94 -11.15
C SER A 168 -8.09 3.72 -11.62
N ARG A 169 -8.23 3.96 -12.94
CA ARG A 169 -9.36 4.68 -13.54
C ARG A 169 -10.44 3.78 -14.10
N THR A 170 -10.29 2.46 -13.97
CA THR A 170 -11.34 1.51 -14.32
C THR A 170 -12.58 1.73 -13.46
N PRO A 171 -13.79 1.44 -14.01
CA PRO A 171 -15.02 1.54 -13.24
C PRO A 171 -14.99 0.72 -11.96
N MET A 172 -15.63 1.24 -10.91
CA MET A 172 -15.86 0.52 -9.66
C MET A 172 -16.65 -0.76 -9.93
N GLN A 173 -16.21 -1.85 -9.32
CA GLN A 173 -16.82 -3.17 -9.48
C GLN A 173 -17.87 -3.39 -8.37
N TRP A 174 -19.16 -3.15 -8.69
CA TRP A 174 -20.23 -3.24 -7.70
C TRP A 174 -20.78 -4.65 -7.53
N ASP A 175 -20.99 -5.36 -8.66
CA ASP A 175 -21.54 -6.72 -8.69
C ASP A 175 -21.10 -7.50 -9.93
N ALA A 176 -21.55 -8.74 -10.06
CA ALA A 176 -21.21 -9.62 -11.18
C ALA A 176 -22.09 -9.41 -12.43
N SER A 177 -22.95 -8.39 -12.47
CA SER A 177 -23.79 -8.08 -13.64
C SER A 177 -22.98 -7.37 -14.73
N ALA A 178 -23.57 -7.15 -15.91
CA ALA A 178 -22.91 -6.51 -17.04
C ALA A 178 -22.30 -5.17 -16.63
N GLU A 179 -21.08 -4.88 -17.12
CA GLU A 179 -20.29 -3.70 -16.78
C GLU A 179 -20.09 -3.53 -15.26
N ALA A 180 -20.00 -4.65 -14.53
CA ALA A 180 -19.82 -4.71 -13.07
C ALA A 180 -20.90 -3.93 -12.28
N GLY A 181 -22.11 -3.80 -12.78
CA GLY A 181 -23.15 -2.99 -12.18
C GLY A 181 -22.88 -1.48 -12.20
N PHE A 182 -21.79 -1.04 -12.85
CA PHE A 182 -21.40 0.37 -12.87
C PHE A 182 -22.26 1.21 -13.80
N THR A 183 -22.63 0.69 -14.98
CA THR A 183 -23.42 1.42 -15.98
C THR A 183 -24.22 0.47 -16.86
N THR A 184 -25.31 0.99 -17.44
CA THR A 184 -26.05 0.32 -18.51
C THR A 184 -25.57 0.72 -19.91
N GLY A 185 -24.66 1.67 -20.00
CA GLY A 185 -24.02 2.14 -21.25
C GLY A 185 -22.61 1.58 -21.42
N THR A 186 -21.85 2.18 -22.34
CA THR A 186 -20.42 1.85 -22.52
C THR A 186 -19.59 2.74 -21.60
N PRO A 187 -18.82 2.17 -20.65
CA PRO A 187 -17.97 2.95 -19.77
C PRO A 187 -16.79 3.55 -20.54
N TRP A 188 -16.26 4.68 -20.07
CA TRP A 188 -15.10 5.33 -20.69
C TRP A 188 -13.84 4.44 -20.65
N PHE A 189 -13.50 3.91 -19.47
CA PHE A 189 -12.49 2.86 -19.34
C PHE A 189 -13.19 1.50 -19.26
N PRO A 190 -12.68 0.46 -19.94
CA PRO A 190 -13.28 -0.87 -19.85
C PRO A 190 -13.15 -1.43 -18.44
N VAL A 191 -14.19 -2.08 -17.99
CA VAL A 191 -14.21 -2.79 -16.71
C VAL A 191 -13.15 -3.91 -16.71
N ASN A 192 -12.48 -4.13 -15.58
CA ASN A 192 -11.59 -5.28 -15.44
C ASN A 192 -12.41 -6.57 -15.48
N LYS A 193 -11.96 -7.56 -16.26
CA LYS A 193 -12.71 -8.79 -16.48
C LYS A 193 -12.91 -9.66 -15.24
N ASN A 194 -12.13 -9.43 -14.18
CA ASN A 194 -12.25 -10.16 -12.92
C ASN A 194 -13.47 -9.72 -12.09
N TYR A 195 -14.26 -8.75 -12.54
CA TYR A 195 -15.43 -8.24 -11.82
C TYR A 195 -16.48 -9.29 -11.47
N THR A 196 -16.52 -10.40 -12.22
CA THR A 196 -17.44 -11.53 -11.94
C THR A 196 -17.11 -12.24 -10.61
N GLU A 197 -15.87 -12.13 -10.15
CA GLU A 197 -15.37 -12.75 -8.92
C GLU A 197 -15.03 -11.71 -7.86
N LEU A 198 -14.38 -10.64 -8.27
CA LEU A 198 -13.95 -9.54 -7.38
C LEU A 198 -14.87 -8.34 -7.56
N ASN A 199 -15.78 -8.13 -6.65
CA ASN A 199 -16.71 -7.01 -6.65
C ASN A 199 -17.25 -6.75 -5.24
N TYR A 200 -17.85 -5.57 -5.04
CA TYR A 200 -18.38 -5.17 -3.73
C TYR A 200 -19.38 -6.19 -3.15
N GLU A 201 -20.30 -6.71 -3.97
CA GLU A 201 -21.33 -7.65 -3.49
C GLU A 201 -20.71 -8.98 -3.01
N ALA A 202 -19.65 -9.46 -3.67
CA ALA A 202 -18.92 -10.66 -3.26
C ALA A 202 -18.13 -10.41 -1.97
N GLU A 203 -17.37 -9.31 -1.92
CA GLU A 203 -16.58 -8.91 -0.74
C GLU A 203 -17.45 -8.65 0.49
N GLU A 204 -18.64 -8.07 0.31
CA GLU A 204 -19.61 -7.84 1.40
C GLU A 204 -20.13 -9.14 2.01
N LYS A 205 -20.25 -10.20 1.24
CA LYS A 205 -20.73 -11.52 1.67
C LYS A 205 -19.65 -12.37 2.37
N ASP A 206 -18.39 -12.11 2.07
CA ASP A 206 -17.26 -12.79 2.72
C ASP A 206 -16.77 -12.01 3.93
N SER A 207 -17.09 -12.47 5.13
CA SER A 207 -16.70 -11.82 6.40
C SER A 207 -15.18 -11.75 6.61
N ASP A 208 -14.39 -12.51 5.83
CA ASP A 208 -12.93 -12.49 5.86
C ASP A 208 -12.32 -11.76 4.66
N SER A 209 -13.12 -11.06 3.87
CA SER A 209 -12.68 -10.26 2.73
C SER A 209 -11.80 -9.07 3.14
N LEU A 210 -11.12 -8.51 2.12
CA LEU A 210 -10.34 -7.28 2.29
C LEU A 210 -11.24 -6.10 2.69
N LEU A 211 -12.47 -6.02 2.16
CA LEU A 211 -13.46 -5.00 2.53
C LEU A 211 -13.76 -5.02 4.03
N TRP A 212 -14.02 -6.19 4.60
CA TRP A 212 -14.28 -6.32 6.03
C TRP A 212 -13.04 -6.04 6.87
N PHE A 213 -11.86 -6.36 6.36
CA PHE A 213 -10.61 -6.01 7.02
C PHE A 213 -10.40 -4.49 7.08
N TYR A 214 -10.65 -3.76 5.99
CA TYR A 214 -10.64 -2.28 5.99
C TYR A 214 -11.65 -1.70 6.98
N ARG A 215 -12.86 -2.26 7.07
CA ARG A 215 -13.85 -1.84 8.08
C ARG A 215 -13.33 -2.03 9.51
N LYS A 216 -12.66 -3.14 9.78
CA LYS A 216 -12.02 -3.39 11.09
C LYS A 216 -10.92 -2.36 11.37
N MET A 217 -10.04 -2.06 10.39
CA MET A 217 -9.00 -1.03 10.54
C MET A 217 -9.60 0.34 10.87
N VAL A 218 -10.66 0.75 10.14
CA VAL A 218 -11.36 2.01 10.41
C VAL A 218 -11.96 2.01 11.82
N ALA A 219 -12.60 0.92 12.23
CA ALA A 219 -13.18 0.80 13.56
C ALA A 219 -12.12 0.92 14.67
N VAL A 220 -10.98 0.23 14.52
CA VAL A 220 -9.84 0.32 15.47
C VAL A 220 -9.32 1.75 15.54
N ARG A 221 -9.05 2.41 14.38
CA ARG A 221 -8.51 3.77 14.35
C ARG A 221 -9.47 4.81 14.96
N ARG A 222 -10.77 4.56 14.91
CA ARG A 222 -11.82 5.45 15.44
C ARG A 222 -12.38 5.00 16.78
N ARG A 223 -11.78 4.02 17.43
CA ARG A 223 -12.17 3.60 18.76
C ARG A 223 -11.92 4.75 19.75
N GLU A 224 -12.92 5.13 20.51
CA GLU A 224 -12.94 6.34 21.35
C GLU A 224 -11.74 6.44 22.31
N ASP A 225 -11.28 5.32 22.84
CA ASP A 225 -10.13 5.23 23.74
C ASP A 225 -8.77 5.28 23.03
N LEU A 226 -8.71 5.08 21.70
CA LEU A 226 -7.49 4.99 20.89
C LEU A 226 -7.34 6.11 19.85
N GLU A 227 -8.42 6.80 19.50
CA GLU A 227 -8.44 7.78 18.41
C GLU A 227 -7.40 8.89 18.60
N GLU A 228 -7.28 9.44 19.81
CA GLU A 228 -6.28 10.47 20.13
C GLU A 228 -4.85 9.94 19.96
N THR A 229 -4.59 8.70 20.36
CA THR A 229 -3.27 8.07 20.19
C THR A 229 -2.92 7.89 18.71
N PHE A 230 -3.87 7.47 17.87
CA PHE A 230 -3.65 7.37 16.44
C PHE A 230 -3.50 8.72 15.73
N LEU A 231 -4.14 9.77 16.22
CA LEU A 231 -4.03 11.12 15.65
C LEU A 231 -2.76 11.83 16.09
N TYR A 232 -2.45 11.82 17.39
CA TYR A 232 -1.45 12.69 18.00
C TYR A 232 -0.33 11.96 18.75
N GLY A 233 -0.46 10.65 18.99
CA GLY A 233 0.56 9.87 19.67
C GLY A 233 1.89 9.88 18.90
N THR A 234 2.99 9.84 19.62
CA THR A 234 4.33 9.79 19.06
C THR A 234 4.53 8.52 18.24
N LEU A 235 5.18 8.64 17.09
CA LEU A 235 5.67 7.52 16.29
C LEU A 235 7.05 7.12 16.81
N ILE A 236 7.22 5.87 17.18
CA ILE A 236 8.50 5.31 17.63
C ILE A 236 8.79 4.08 16.78
N PRO A 237 9.81 4.13 15.89
CA PRO A 237 10.23 2.96 15.13
C PRO A 237 10.68 1.82 16.04
N GLU A 238 10.38 0.57 15.62
CA GLU A 238 10.77 -0.65 16.29
C GLU A 238 11.38 -1.62 15.28
N TYR A 239 12.32 -2.45 15.71
CA TYR A 239 12.96 -3.48 14.87
C TYR A 239 13.58 -2.99 13.57
N GLU A 240 14.04 -1.73 13.50
CA GLU A 240 14.61 -1.08 12.30
C GLU A 240 15.76 -1.86 11.63
N THR A 241 16.43 -2.73 12.36
CA THR A 241 17.54 -3.55 11.84
C THR A 241 17.11 -4.92 11.30
N VAL A 242 15.80 -5.23 11.35
CA VAL A 242 15.26 -6.52 10.93
C VAL A 242 14.64 -6.39 9.55
N SER A 243 15.36 -6.87 8.54
CA SER A 243 14.87 -6.84 7.15
C SER A 243 13.56 -7.61 6.99
N GLY A 244 12.63 -7.06 6.21
CA GLY A 244 11.32 -7.65 5.96
C GLY A 244 10.31 -7.46 7.10
N VAL A 245 10.64 -6.62 8.07
CA VAL A 245 9.73 -6.25 9.16
C VAL A 245 9.57 -4.74 9.20
N LEU A 246 8.34 -4.23 9.05
CA LEU A 246 7.99 -2.87 9.38
C LEU A 246 7.25 -2.85 10.71
N ALA A 247 7.84 -2.23 11.71
CA ALA A 247 7.22 -2.11 13.01
C ALA A 247 7.42 -0.72 13.62
N TYR A 248 6.39 -0.24 14.29
CA TYR A 248 6.43 1.03 15.00
C TYR A 248 5.37 1.09 16.10
N ARG A 249 5.62 1.94 17.09
CA ARG A 249 4.62 2.24 18.12
C ARG A 249 3.93 3.57 17.85
N ARG A 250 2.67 3.63 18.22
CA ARG A 250 1.90 4.86 18.44
C ARG A 250 1.68 4.99 19.94
N LYS A 251 2.27 6.02 20.54
CA LYS A 251 2.32 6.15 21.99
C LYS A 251 1.93 7.54 22.48
N ASP A 252 1.12 7.57 23.52
CA ASP A 252 0.81 8.76 24.32
C ASP A 252 0.87 8.43 25.82
N GLU A 253 0.26 9.29 26.67
CA GLU A 253 0.22 9.07 28.12
C GLU A 253 -0.69 7.91 28.55
N LYS A 254 -1.65 7.51 27.69
CA LYS A 254 -2.69 6.51 27.99
C LYS A 254 -2.43 5.16 27.34
N ASN A 255 -1.90 5.19 26.12
CA ASN A 255 -1.81 4.02 25.26
C ASN A 255 -0.41 3.84 24.68
N ASP A 256 -0.03 2.57 24.48
CA ASP A 256 1.17 2.14 23.78
C ASP A 256 0.77 1.04 22.80
N ILE A 257 0.66 1.37 21.51
CA ILE A 257 0.12 0.50 20.47
C ILE A 257 1.26 0.11 19.54
N LEU A 258 1.60 -1.17 19.50
CA LEU A 258 2.57 -1.71 18.53
C LEU A 258 1.84 -2.09 17.24
N ILE A 259 2.32 -1.56 16.13
CA ILE A 259 1.95 -1.97 14.77
C ILE A 259 3.12 -2.78 14.22
N LEU A 260 2.84 -3.99 13.74
CA LEU A 260 3.84 -4.90 13.21
C LEU A 260 3.34 -5.53 11.93
N THR A 261 4.13 -5.43 10.87
CA THR A 261 3.90 -6.13 9.60
C THR A 261 5.19 -6.81 9.14
N THR A 262 5.06 -7.91 8.41
CA THR A 262 6.21 -8.63 7.86
C THR A 262 5.93 -9.18 6.48
N SER A 263 6.94 -9.14 5.61
CA SER A 263 6.94 -9.77 4.28
C SER A 263 7.67 -11.12 4.26
N LEU A 264 8.07 -11.65 5.40
CA LEU A 264 8.84 -12.89 5.49
C LEU A 264 7.92 -14.12 5.43
N ALA A 265 8.12 -14.97 4.43
CA ALA A 265 7.29 -16.17 4.19
C ALA A 265 7.34 -17.21 5.30
N ASP A 266 8.51 -17.38 5.88
CA ASP A 266 8.75 -18.43 6.89
C ASP A 266 8.41 -17.96 8.31
N GLY A 267 7.84 -16.75 8.44
CA GLY A 267 7.62 -16.09 9.71
C GLY A 267 8.91 -15.65 10.39
N ILE A 268 8.78 -14.90 11.46
CA ILE A 268 9.91 -14.42 12.24
C ILE A 268 9.58 -14.46 13.74
N THR A 269 10.58 -14.79 14.55
CA THR A 269 10.49 -14.65 15.99
C THR A 269 11.26 -13.42 16.43
N LEU A 270 10.56 -12.42 16.95
CA LEU A 270 11.14 -11.18 17.45
C LEU A 270 11.25 -11.22 18.98
N PRO A 271 12.33 -10.69 19.58
CA PRO A 271 12.41 -10.49 21.01
C PRO A 271 11.37 -9.43 21.43
N PHE A 272 10.50 -9.79 22.36
CA PHE A 272 9.48 -8.89 22.89
C PHE A 272 9.48 -8.94 24.41
N ALA A 273 9.65 -7.79 25.07
CA ALA A 273 9.81 -7.71 26.51
C ALA A 273 8.54 -7.28 27.25
N ASP A 274 7.58 -6.70 26.53
CA ASP A 274 6.35 -6.17 27.09
C ASP A 274 5.27 -7.25 27.19
N THR A 275 4.21 -6.96 27.93
CA THR A 275 3.00 -7.82 27.97
C THR A 275 1.98 -7.24 27.00
N ILE A 276 1.42 -8.09 26.14
CA ILE A 276 0.31 -7.71 25.26
C ILE A 276 -0.98 -7.82 26.05
N GLU A 277 -1.71 -6.70 26.19
CA GLU A 277 -3.01 -6.68 26.90
C GLU A 277 -4.15 -7.01 25.95
N GLU A 278 -4.11 -6.52 24.70
CA GLU A 278 -5.16 -6.72 23.70
C GLU A 278 -4.55 -6.80 22.30
N VAL A 279 -5.06 -7.71 21.46
CA VAL A 279 -4.80 -7.75 20.02
C VAL A 279 -5.93 -7.02 19.30
N LEU A 280 -5.65 -5.80 18.82
CA LEU A 280 -6.65 -4.93 18.21
C LEU A 280 -7.05 -5.38 16.80
N LEU A 281 -6.09 -5.90 16.05
CA LEU A 281 -6.26 -6.33 14.66
C LEU A 281 -5.25 -7.42 14.31
N ASN A 282 -5.71 -8.39 13.56
CA ASN A 282 -4.91 -9.48 13.03
C ASN A 282 -5.45 -9.89 11.66
N ASN A 283 -4.56 -10.24 10.71
CA ASN A 283 -4.94 -10.72 9.39
C ASN A 283 -4.99 -12.25 9.27
N TYR A 284 -4.78 -12.96 10.38
CA TYR A 284 -4.91 -14.41 10.51
C TYR A 284 -6.17 -14.79 11.32
N ASP A 285 -6.64 -16.02 11.13
CA ASP A 285 -7.84 -16.53 11.84
C ASP A 285 -7.59 -16.79 13.33
N THR A 286 -6.34 -17.05 13.71
CA THR A 286 -5.93 -17.33 15.11
C THR A 286 -4.61 -16.63 15.43
N CYS A 287 -4.55 -16.01 16.62
CA CYS A 287 -3.28 -15.66 17.27
C CYS A 287 -2.91 -16.82 18.20
N GLU A 288 -1.97 -17.66 17.80
CA GLU A 288 -1.37 -18.65 18.70
C GLU A 288 -0.05 -18.14 19.30
#